data_9c2d0a90569aa5a30300af21d6290584
#
_entry.id   9c2d0a90569aa5a30300af21d6290584
#
_cell.length_a   1.000
_cell.length_b   1.000
_cell.length_c   1.000
_cell.angle_alpha   90.00
_cell.angle_beta   90.00
_cell.angle_gamma   90.00
#
_symmetry.space_group_name_H-M   'P 1'
#
loop_
_entity.id
_entity.type
_entity.pdbx_description
1 polymer ?
#
loop_
_entity_poly.entity_id
_entity_poly.type
_entity_poly.pdbx_seq_one_letter_code
_entity_poly.pdbx_strand_id
1 'polypeptide(L)'
;MDKLYMILLCLMIVPILICIKYSRKIKSDVASSIVKCLIFAIVTILSNGLSAFSGNETFSYIMEALYRFSFDLMLIYVLQYSQQYTRVFHEVSPFKKGCFIIAYLDGILLFLNIIFHNVFTIETVRFPNFDMYHVADKSIIFYFHYVFAYGLVVCIIASFIIKIIQIPDFYRKKYLPILVLICVITVSKFICGISEFPIDVSLPFFVCAAILICYLTLYRSSRELVDKTLSIVVNEMNNAVICFDINNECVYANERALKIFNSSLDSLSGIS
;
A
#
# COMPACT_ATOMS: atom_id res chain seq x y z
N MET A 1 -27.47 -6.56 -7.28
CA MET A 1 -26.24 -5.74 -7.06
C MET A 1 -25.43 -6.22 -5.87
N ASP A 2 -26.06 -6.56 -4.77
CA ASP A 2 -25.48 -7.11 -3.53
C ASP A 2 -24.56 -8.31 -3.74
N LYS A 3 -25.02 -9.35 -4.45
CA LYS A 3 -24.21 -10.52 -4.77
C LYS A 3 -23.00 -10.19 -5.65
N LEU A 4 -23.15 -9.25 -6.59
CA LEU A 4 -22.07 -8.81 -7.48
C LEU A 4 -21.00 -8.06 -6.68
N TYR A 5 -21.39 -7.17 -5.77
CA TYR A 5 -20.46 -6.43 -4.92
C TYR A 5 -19.70 -7.38 -3.98
N MET A 6 -20.39 -8.31 -3.32
CA MET A 6 -19.75 -9.31 -2.48
C MET A 6 -18.78 -10.22 -3.27
N ILE A 7 -19.13 -10.62 -4.47
CA ILE A 7 -18.24 -11.37 -5.37
C ILE A 7 -17.01 -10.52 -5.71
N LEU A 8 -17.19 -9.23 -6.03
CA LEU A 8 -16.10 -8.32 -6.30
C LEU A 8 -15.15 -8.20 -5.11
N LEU A 9 -15.69 -8.02 -3.89
CA LEU A 9 -14.88 -7.96 -2.67
C LEU A 9 -14.10 -9.27 -2.43
N CYS A 10 -14.75 -10.42 -2.62
CA CYS A 10 -14.08 -11.72 -2.50
C CYS A 10 -12.97 -11.89 -3.55
N LEU A 11 -13.21 -11.49 -4.79
CA LEU A 11 -12.20 -11.53 -5.85
C LEU A 11 -10.98 -10.65 -5.54
N MET A 12 -11.16 -9.54 -4.82
CA MET A 12 -10.06 -8.68 -4.40
C MET A 12 -9.17 -9.30 -3.34
N ILE A 13 -9.68 -10.20 -2.51
CA ILE A 13 -8.92 -10.86 -1.45
C ILE A 13 -7.87 -11.81 -2.04
N VAL A 14 -8.17 -12.48 -3.15
CA VAL A 14 -7.27 -13.47 -3.76
C VAL A 14 -5.89 -12.87 -4.12
N PRO A 15 -5.79 -11.76 -4.88
CA PRO A 15 -4.49 -11.16 -5.18
C PRO A 15 -3.77 -10.64 -3.92
N ILE A 16 -4.49 -10.16 -2.90
CA ILE A 16 -3.89 -9.77 -1.61
C ILE A 16 -3.24 -10.99 -0.94
N LEU A 17 -3.91 -12.14 -0.90
CA LEU A 17 -3.36 -13.37 -0.33
C LEU A 17 -2.10 -13.83 -1.08
N ILE A 18 -2.10 -13.70 -2.40
CA ILE A 18 -0.92 -13.97 -3.23
C ILE A 18 0.22 -13.04 -2.83
N CYS A 19 -0.02 -11.73 -2.72
CA CYS A 19 0.98 -10.76 -2.29
C CYS A 19 1.53 -11.09 -0.89
N ILE A 20 0.68 -11.46 0.07
CA ILE A 20 1.09 -11.89 1.41
C ILE A 20 2.02 -13.11 1.34
N LYS A 21 1.65 -14.13 0.56
CA LYS A 21 2.44 -15.36 0.40
C LYS A 21 3.84 -15.06 -0.15
N TYR A 22 3.95 -14.18 -1.15
CA TYR A 22 5.23 -13.79 -1.73
C TYR A 22 6.04 -12.89 -0.80
N SER A 23 5.41 -11.90 -0.16
CA SER A 23 6.08 -10.96 0.75
C SER A 23 6.66 -11.67 1.98
N ARG A 24 6.01 -12.71 2.50
CA ARG A 24 6.52 -13.52 3.63
C ARG A 24 7.82 -14.26 3.36
N LYS A 25 8.16 -14.52 2.08
CA LYS A 25 9.42 -15.15 1.70
C LYS A 25 10.61 -14.20 1.82
N ILE A 26 10.35 -12.88 1.84
CA ILE A 26 11.37 -11.84 1.88
C ILE A 26 11.61 -11.45 3.34
N LYS A 27 12.80 -11.77 3.86
CA LYS A 27 13.20 -11.43 5.24
C LYS A 27 13.66 -9.97 5.31
N SER A 28 12.71 -9.03 5.33
CA SER A 28 12.99 -7.60 5.53
C SER A 28 11.89 -6.94 6.35
N ASP A 29 12.24 -5.88 7.09
CA ASP A 29 11.28 -5.11 7.89
C ASP A 29 10.20 -4.47 7.01
N VAL A 30 10.59 -4.00 5.83
CA VAL A 30 9.67 -3.45 4.82
C VAL A 30 8.62 -4.49 4.40
N ALA A 31 9.06 -5.73 4.08
CA ALA A 31 8.14 -6.80 3.72
C ALA A 31 7.20 -7.17 4.89
N SER A 32 7.73 -7.18 6.12
CA SER A 32 6.92 -7.41 7.33
C SER A 32 5.81 -6.37 7.49
N SER A 33 6.12 -5.09 7.28
CA SER A 33 5.13 -4.00 7.36
C SER A 33 4.08 -4.10 6.26
N ILE A 34 4.48 -4.45 5.03
CA ILE A 34 3.55 -4.70 3.92
C ILE A 34 2.61 -5.87 4.25
N VAL A 35 3.12 -6.98 4.79
CA VAL A 35 2.30 -8.14 5.17
C VAL A 35 1.24 -7.75 6.19
N LYS A 36 1.61 -7.00 7.24
CA LYS A 36 0.68 -6.53 8.26
C LYS A 36 -0.38 -5.59 7.68
N CYS A 37 0.04 -4.64 6.83
CA CYS A 37 -0.86 -3.77 6.10
C CYS A 37 -1.89 -4.58 5.27
N LEU A 38 -1.44 -5.58 4.50
CA LEU A 38 -2.31 -6.41 3.67
C LEU A 38 -3.28 -7.27 4.49
N ILE A 39 -2.87 -7.75 5.67
CA ILE A 39 -3.77 -8.48 6.58
C ILE A 39 -4.90 -7.57 7.05
N PHE A 40 -4.59 -6.34 7.52
CA PHE A 40 -5.62 -5.40 7.93
C PHE A 40 -6.47 -4.92 6.76
N ALA A 41 -5.92 -4.82 5.54
CA ALA A 41 -6.70 -4.55 4.33
C ALA A 41 -7.77 -5.62 4.08
N ILE A 42 -7.46 -6.91 4.27
CA ILE A 42 -8.46 -8.00 4.18
C ILE A 42 -9.57 -7.81 5.22
N VAL A 43 -9.20 -7.52 6.48
CA VAL A 43 -10.18 -7.29 7.55
C VAL A 43 -11.08 -6.10 7.20
N THR A 44 -10.49 -5.00 6.72
CA THR A 44 -11.21 -3.79 6.28
C THR A 44 -12.22 -4.10 5.16
N ILE A 45 -11.81 -4.85 4.13
CA ILE A 45 -12.66 -5.22 3.01
C ILE A 45 -13.84 -6.10 3.46
N LEU A 46 -13.55 -7.13 4.25
CA LEU A 46 -14.58 -8.04 4.75
C LEU A 46 -15.57 -7.32 5.67
N SER A 47 -15.07 -6.50 6.60
CA SER A 47 -15.93 -5.76 7.54
C SER A 47 -16.83 -4.77 6.81
N ASN A 48 -16.32 -4.06 5.79
CA ASN A 48 -17.14 -3.15 4.99
C ASN A 48 -18.27 -3.88 4.25
N GLY A 49 -17.95 -4.99 3.58
CA GLY A 49 -18.97 -5.77 2.89
C GLY A 49 -20.03 -6.37 3.85
N LEU A 50 -19.58 -6.90 4.99
CA LEU A 50 -20.48 -7.45 6.00
C LEU A 50 -21.31 -6.37 6.70
N SER A 51 -20.77 -5.16 6.91
CA SER A 51 -21.54 -4.02 7.44
C SER A 51 -22.71 -3.67 6.52
N ALA A 52 -22.42 -3.53 5.23
CA ALA A 52 -23.43 -3.09 4.26
C ALA A 52 -24.60 -4.10 4.07
N PHE A 53 -24.31 -5.41 4.11
CA PHE A 53 -25.27 -6.45 3.72
C PHE A 53 -25.66 -7.43 4.84
N SER A 54 -25.49 -7.04 6.10
CA SER A 54 -25.68 -7.95 7.23
C SER A 54 -27.14 -8.38 7.49
N GLY A 55 -28.12 -7.58 7.06
CA GLY A 55 -29.54 -7.79 7.40
C GLY A 55 -29.86 -7.61 8.91
N ASN A 56 -28.88 -7.26 9.73
CA ASN A 56 -29.01 -7.04 11.16
C ASN A 56 -28.29 -5.75 11.56
N GLU A 57 -29.02 -4.81 12.13
CA GLU A 57 -28.51 -3.48 12.48
C GLU A 57 -27.36 -3.55 13.49
N THR A 58 -27.51 -4.29 14.58
CA THR A 58 -26.46 -4.42 15.61
C THR A 58 -25.18 -5.02 15.02
N PHE A 59 -25.31 -6.03 14.17
CA PHE A 59 -24.17 -6.63 13.48
C PHE A 59 -23.53 -5.62 12.53
N SER A 60 -24.31 -4.79 11.84
CA SER A 60 -23.82 -3.71 10.98
C SER A 60 -22.98 -2.70 11.77
N TYR A 61 -23.42 -2.29 12.98
CA TYR A 61 -22.64 -1.43 13.88
C TYR A 61 -21.29 -2.07 14.25
N ILE A 62 -21.28 -3.36 14.59
CA ILE A 62 -20.03 -4.09 14.92
C ILE A 62 -19.08 -4.10 13.72
N MET A 63 -19.59 -4.42 12.53
CA MET A 63 -18.77 -4.50 11.33
C MET A 63 -18.27 -3.13 10.86
N GLU A 64 -19.06 -2.07 11.03
CA GLU A 64 -18.65 -0.71 10.69
C GLU A 64 -17.56 -0.21 11.66
N ALA A 65 -17.68 -0.50 12.96
CA ALA A 65 -16.63 -0.20 13.95
C ALA A 65 -15.33 -0.97 13.61
N LEU A 66 -15.44 -2.25 13.27
CA LEU A 66 -14.30 -3.08 12.87
C LEU A 66 -13.66 -2.59 11.57
N TYR A 67 -14.47 -2.16 10.59
CA TYR A 67 -14.00 -1.57 9.34
C TYR A 67 -13.11 -0.35 9.60
N ARG A 68 -13.57 0.61 10.41
CA ARG A 68 -12.83 1.84 10.72
C ARG A 68 -11.58 1.57 11.53
N PHE A 69 -11.69 0.78 12.58
CA PHE A 69 -10.55 0.40 13.41
C PHE A 69 -9.46 -0.34 12.61
N SER A 70 -9.86 -1.30 11.78
CA SER A 70 -8.90 -2.02 10.92
C SER A 70 -8.26 -1.12 9.86
N PHE A 71 -9.00 -0.12 9.37
CA PHE A 71 -8.47 0.88 8.43
C PHE A 71 -7.38 1.74 9.09
N ASP A 72 -7.57 2.20 10.33
CA ASP A 72 -6.57 2.95 11.07
C ASP A 72 -5.30 2.13 11.32
N LEU A 73 -5.44 0.88 11.75
CA LEU A 73 -4.30 -0.01 11.91
C LEU A 73 -3.56 -0.26 10.60
N MET A 74 -4.30 -0.40 9.51
CA MET A 74 -3.72 -0.51 8.18
C MET A 74 -2.90 0.73 7.83
N LEU A 75 -3.42 1.95 8.04
CA LEU A 75 -2.70 3.21 7.80
C LEU A 75 -1.44 3.33 8.65
N ILE A 76 -1.46 2.89 9.91
CA ILE A 76 -0.26 2.86 10.78
C ILE A 76 0.81 1.93 10.18
N TYR A 77 0.43 0.78 9.62
CA TYR A 77 1.40 -0.10 8.96
C TYR A 77 1.87 0.43 7.60
N VAL A 78 1.05 1.20 6.88
CA VAL A 78 1.49 1.96 5.69
C VAL A 78 2.49 3.06 6.09
N LEU A 79 2.25 3.76 7.21
CA LEU A 79 3.20 4.73 7.75
C LEU A 79 4.52 4.05 8.13
N GLN A 80 4.47 2.92 8.84
CA GLN A 80 5.66 2.15 9.16
C GLN A 80 6.41 1.70 7.91
N TYR A 81 5.70 1.21 6.91
CA TYR A 81 6.26 0.89 5.61
C TYR A 81 6.96 2.10 4.97
N SER A 82 6.29 3.26 4.95
CA SER A 82 6.84 4.48 4.34
C SER A 82 8.15 4.89 5.02
N GLN A 83 8.20 4.87 6.35
CA GLN A 83 9.39 5.20 7.14
C GLN A 83 10.54 4.24 6.87
N GLN A 84 10.28 2.93 6.86
CA GLN A 84 11.29 1.91 6.59
C GLN A 84 11.81 1.96 5.15
N TYR A 85 10.91 2.20 4.18
CA TYR A 85 11.26 2.23 2.77
C TYR A 85 12.01 3.50 2.38
N THR A 86 11.59 4.66 2.91
CA THR A 86 12.24 5.95 2.65
C THR A 86 13.45 6.18 3.56
N ARG A 87 13.52 5.50 4.72
CA ARG A 87 14.46 5.77 5.82
C ARG A 87 14.38 7.19 6.36
N VAL A 88 13.23 7.85 6.18
CA VAL A 88 12.91 9.15 6.75
C VAL A 88 12.17 8.90 8.07
N PHE A 89 12.52 9.63 9.12
CA PHE A 89 11.95 9.47 10.48
C PHE A 89 12.10 8.05 11.08
N HIS A 90 13.12 7.30 10.67
CA HIS A 90 13.30 5.89 11.06
C HIS A 90 13.46 5.69 12.58
N GLU A 91 13.98 6.67 13.30
CA GLU A 91 14.32 6.55 14.73
C GLU A 91 13.19 6.98 15.69
N VAL A 92 12.04 7.43 15.19
CA VAL A 92 10.96 7.97 16.03
C VAL A 92 10.04 6.86 16.55
N SER A 93 10.61 5.94 17.35
CA SER A 93 9.85 4.88 18.04
C SER A 93 8.70 5.40 18.93
N PRO A 94 8.82 6.53 19.69
CA PRO A 94 7.71 7.06 20.49
C PRO A 94 6.54 7.56 19.65
N PHE A 95 6.76 8.15 18.47
CA PHE A 95 5.69 8.58 17.57
C PHE A 95 4.81 7.40 17.12
N LYS A 96 5.43 6.28 16.74
CA LYS A 96 4.70 5.08 16.35
C LYS A 96 3.85 4.53 17.49
N LYS A 97 4.40 4.48 18.72
CA LYS A 97 3.64 4.06 19.90
C LYS A 97 2.45 4.98 20.16
N GLY A 98 2.63 6.30 20.01
CA GLY A 98 1.56 7.29 20.10
C GLY A 98 0.45 7.05 19.09
N CYS A 99 0.78 6.76 17.82
CA CYS A 99 -0.22 6.43 16.80
C CYS A 99 -1.04 5.18 17.17
N PHE A 100 -0.40 4.12 17.69
CA PHE A 100 -1.14 2.95 18.15
C PHE A 100 -2.05 3.26 19.33
N ILE A 101 -1.59 4.04 20.31
CA ILE A 101 -2.43 4.43 21.47
C ILE A 101 -3.66 5.20 21.00
N ILE A 102 -3.49 6.17 20.09
CA ILE A 102 -4.61 6.94 19.53
C ILE A 102 -5.57 6.03 18.77
N ALA A 103 -5.07 5.13 17.92
CA ALA A 103 -5.91 4.18 17.18
C ALA A 103 -6.70 3.25 18.10
N TYR A 104 -6.10 2.76 19.20
CA TYR A 104 -6.82 1.94 20.18
C TYR A 104 -7.87 2.73 20.93
N LEU A 105 -7.60 3.99 21.31
CA LEU A 105 -8.60 4.86 21.95
C LEU A 105 -9.76 5.16 20.99
N ASP A 106 -9.47 5.48 19.74
CA ASP A 106 -10.48 5.67 18.69
C ASP A 106 -11.30 4.38 18.49
N GLY A 107 -10.63 3.23 18.39
CA GLY A 107 -11.29 1.93 18.30
C GLY A 107 -12.25 1.67 19.47
N ILE A 108 -11.84 1.97 20.71
CA ILE A 108 -12.73 1.83 21.88
C ILE A 108 -13.97 2.71 21.72
N LEU A 109 -13.83 3.97 21.29
CA LEU A 109 -14.95 4.88 21.05
C LEU A 109 -15.89 4.35 19.96
N LEU A 110 -15.33 3.81 18.86
CA LEU A 110 -16.11 3.20 17.78
C LEU A 110 -16.88 1.96 18.23
N PHE A 111 -16.29 1.08 19.08
CA PHE A 111 -16.99 -0.07 19.63
C PHE A 111 -18.03 0.30 20.70
N LEU A 112 -17.78 1.32 21.51
CA LEU A 112 -18.78 1.85 22.44
C LEU A 112 -20.00 2.44 21.72
N ASN A 113 -19.84 2.87 20.47
CA ASN A 113 -20.96 3.36 19.64
C ASN A 113 -22.04 2.31 19.39
N ILE A 114 -21.73 1.02 19.52
CA ILE A 114 -22.71 -0.07 19.40
C ILE A 114 -23.81 0.05 20.48
N ILE A 115 -23.45 0.62 21.66
CA ILE A 115 -24.35 0.75 22.80
C ILE A 115 -24.94 2.17 22.87
N PHE A 116 -24.11 3.18 22.66
CA PHE A 116 -24.46 4.57 22.95
C PHE A 116 -24.94 5.35 21.72
N HIS A 117 -24.67 4.89 20.51
CA HIS A 117 -25.03 5.55 19.23
C HIS A 117 -24.63 7.04 19.15
N ASN A 118 -23.52 7.42 19.81
CA ASN A 118 -23.10 8.80 19.98
C ASN A 118 -21.97 9.22 19.01
N VAL A 119 -21.38 8.28 18.26
CA VAL A 119 -20.33 8.54 17.27
C VAL A 119 -20.93 8.66 15.87
N PHE A 120 -21.73 7.69 15.46
CA PHE A 120 -22.46 7.67 14.19
C PHE A 120 -23.74 6.84 14.34
N THR A 121 -24.71 7.11 13.48
CA THR A 121 -25.92 6.29 13.34
C THR A 121 -25.89 5.53 12.03
N ILE A 122 -26.59 4.41 11.99
CA ILE A 122 -26.73 3.60 10.78
C ILE A 122 -28.20 3.64 10.35
N GLU A 123 -28.42 3.92 9.09
CA GLU A 123 -29.75 3.89 8.48
C GLU A 123 -29.82 2.86 7.37
N THR A 124 -31.02 2.37 7.10
CA THR A 124 -31.29 1.40 6.04
C THR A 124 -31.73 2.12 4.77
N VAL A 125 -30.95 2.02 3.71
CA VAL A 125 -31.38 2.42 2.37
C VAL A 125 -32.02 1.23 1.69
N ARG A 126 -33.29 1.37 1.29
CA ARG A 126 -34.06 0.34 0.60
C ARG A 126 -33.87 0.47 -0.91
N PHE A 127 -33.40 -0.62 -1.50
CA PHE A 127 -33.36 -0.80 -2.95
C PHE A 127 -34.43 -1.82 -3.36
N PRO A 128 -34.86 -1.86 -4.64
CA PRO A 128 -35.94 -2.75 -5.08
C PRO A 128 -35.72 -4.25 -4.76
N ASN A 129 -34.47 -4.70 -4.61
CA ASN A 129 -34.13 -6.10 -4.43
C ASN A 129 -33.31 -6.40 -3.15
N PHE A 130 -32.93 -5.38 -2.37
CA PHE A 130 -32.13 -5.55 -1.15
C PHE A 130 -32.15 -4.29 -0.28
N ASP A 131 -31.98 -4.48 1.01
CA ASP A 131 -31.75 -3.41 1.96
C ASP A 131 -30.23 -3.30 2.24
N MET A 132 -29.74 -2.08 2.35
CA MET A 132 -28.35 -1.81 2.63
C MET A 132 -28.22 -0.84 3.80
N TYR A 133 -27.30 -1.17 4.72
CA TYR A 133 -26.97 -0.29 5.84
C TYR A 133 -25.87 0.70 5.43
N HIS A 134 -26.02 1.95 5.82
CA HIS A 134 -24.98 2.97 5.64
C HIS A 134 -24.95 3.92 6.84
N VAL A 135 -23.81 4.59 7.04
CA VAL A 135 -23.65 5.60 8.08
C VAL A 135 -24.39 6.88 7.67
N ALA A 136 -25.40 7.28 8.43
CA ALA A 136 -26.23 8.46 8.17
C ALA A 136 -25.68 9.68 8.92
N ASP A 137 -25.95 9.79 10.22
CA ASP A 137 -25.50 10.91 11.02
C ASP A 137 -24.08 10.69 11.56
N LYS A 138 -23.29 11.75 11.59
CA LYS A 138 -21.89 11.77 12.02
C LYS A 138 -21.72 12.82 13.09
N SER A 139 -21.33 12.39 14.31
CA SER A 139 -21.05 13.31 15.41
C SER A 139 -19.67 13.97 15.29
N ILE A 140 -19.37 14.92 16.16
CA ILE A 140 -18.06 15.55 16.23
C ILE A 140 -16.93 14.54 16.54
N ILE A 141 -17.24 13.49 17.30
CA ILE A 141 -16.30 12.40 17.63
C ILE A 141 -15.91 11.63 16.37
N PHE A 142 -16.85 11.43 15.46
CA PHE A 142 -16.60 10.78 14.17
C PHE A 142 -15.60 11.56 13.29
N TYR A 143 -15.67 12.90 13.31
CA TYR A 143 -14.70 13.73 12.59
C TYR A 143 -13.30 13.65 13.18
N PHE A 144 -13.16 13.37 14.48
CA PHE A 144 -11.86 13.09 15.08
C PHE A 144 -11.16 11.88 14.44
N HIS A 145 -11.91 10.79 14.20
CA HIS A 145 -11.42 9.64 13.44
C HIS A 145 -10.87 10.04 12.06
N TYR A 146 -11.59 10.88 11.31
CA TYR A 146 -11.10 11.37 10.01
C TYR A 146 -9.83 12.21 10.13
N VAL A 147 -9.77 13.12 11.10
CA VAL A 147 -8.58 13.95 11.35
C VAL A 147 -7.37 13.07 11.64
N PHE A 148 -7.54 12.03 12.45
CA PHE A 148 -6.47 11.08 12.74
C PHE A 148 -6.03 10.31 11.48
N ALA A 149 -6.97 9.72 10.74
CA ALA A 149 -6.68 8.95 9.53
C ALA A 149 -5.97 9.81 8.45
N TYR A 150 -6.50 11.02 8.15
CA TYR A 150 -5.85 11.94 7.19
C TYR A 150 -4.52 12.48 7.71
N GLY A 151 -4.37 12.68 9.02
CA GLY A 151 -3.08 13.02 9.63
C GLY A 151 -2.00 11.96 9.37
N LEU A 152 -2.34 10.67 9.50
CA LEU A 152 -1.44 9.58 9.12
C LEU A 152 -1.07 9.63 7.64
N VAL A 153 -2.05 9.87 6.76
CA VAL A 153 -1.81 9.98 5.31
C VAL A 153 -0.87 11.13 4.98
N VAL A 154 -1.05 12.30 5.61
CA VAL A 154 -0.14 13.46 5.45
C VAL A 154 1.29 13.09 5.87
N CYS A 155 1.47 12.38 6.99
CA CYS A 155 2.78 11.90 7.42
C CYS A 155 3.41 10.91 6.42
N ILE A 156 2.61 10.03 5.81
CA ILE A 156 3.06 9.09 4.77
C ILE A 156 3.53 9.87 3.54
N ILE A 157 2.73 10.79 3.03
CA ILE A 157 3.06 11.62 1.86
C ILE A 157 4.32 12.45 2.13
N ALA A 158 4.41 13.10 3.31
CA ALA A 158 5.57 13.89 3.72
C ALA A 158 6.85 13.04 3.71
N SER A 159 6.82 11.79 4.19
CA SER A 159 7.96 10.88 4.18
C SER A 159 8.49 10.62 2.76
N PHE A 160 7.59 10.44 1.79
CA PHE A 160 7.98 10.25 0.39
C PHE A 160 8.50 11.55 -0.26
N ILE A 161 7.85 12.70 -0.01
CA ILE A 161 8.28 14.00 -0.54
C ILE A 161 9.67 14.35 -0.03
N ILE A 162 9.90 14.25 1.29
CA ILE A 162 11.22 14.53 1.89
C ILE A 162 12.29 13.64 1.24
N LYS A 163 11.97 12.33 1.06
CA LYS A 163 12.91 11.41 0.42
C LYS A 163 13.23 11.81 -1.01
N ILE A 164 12.22 12.17 -1.82
CA ILE A 164 12.40 12.58 -3.21
C ILE A 164 13.26 13.85 -3.34
N ILE A 165 13.12 14.79 -2.39
CA ILE A 165 13.93 16.02 -2.36
C ILE A 165 15.40 15.71 -2.00
N GLN A 166 15.64 14.76 -1.09
CA GLN A 166 16.97 14.43 -0.58
C GLN A 166 17.82 13.59 -1.55
N ILE A 167 17.22 12.93 -2.53
CA ILE A 167 17.94 12.00 -3.40
C ILE A 167 18.19 12.58 -4.80
N PRO A 168 19.28 12.16 -5.50
CA PRO A 168 19.53 12.51 -6.89
C PRO A 168 18.39 12.07 -7.82
N ASP A 169 18.21 12.80 -8.92
CA ASP A 169 17.12 12.60 -9.89
C ASP A 169 16.97 11.17 -10.39
N PHE A 170 18.08 10.49 -10.57
CA PHE A 170 18.11 9.11 -11.02
C PHE A 170 17.34 8.15 -10.11
N TYR A 171 17.42 8.34 -8.79
CA TYR A 171 16.74 7.49 -7.82
C TYR A 171 15.28 7.90 -7.56
N ARG A 172 14.84 9.09 -7.98
CA ARG A 172 13.46 9.57 -7.82
C ARG A 172 12.43 8.67 -8.51
N LYS A 173 12.82 8.06 -9.65
CA LYS A 173 11.98 7.12 -10.42
C LYS A 173 11.49 5.92 -9.59
N LYS A 174 12.13 5.61 -8.47
CA LYS A 174 11.73 4.55 -7.55
C LYS A 174 10.60 4.96 -6.62
N TYR A 175 10.59 6.19 -6.13
CA TYR A 175 9.66 6.68 -5.10
C TYR A 175 8.44 7.40 -5.67
N LEU A 176 8.62 8.09 -6.80
CA LEU A 176 7.60 8.90 -7.43
C LEU A 176 6.32 8.09 -7.79
N PRO A 177 6.38 6.90 -8.39
CA PRO A 177 5.17 6.13 -8.71
C PRO A 177 4.37 5.74 -7.46
N ILE A 178 5.06 5.42 -6.35
CA ILE A 178 4.41 5.08 -5.09
C ILE A 178 3.73 6.30 -4.50
N LEU A 179 4.39 7.47 -4.51
CA LEU A 179 3.79 8.73 -4.06
C LEU A 179 2.53 9.08 -4.85
N VAL A 180 2.62 9.04 -6.19
CA VAL A 180 1.46 9.32 -7.06
C VAL A 180 0.30 8.38 -6.72
N LEU A 181 0.59 7.10 -6.52
CA LEU A 181 -0.42 6.10 -6.20
C LEU A 181 -1.10 6.39 -4.86
N ILE A 182 -0.34 6.75 -3.82
CA ILE A 182 -0.88 7.15 -2.51
C ILE A 182 -1.76 8.39 -2.65
N CYS A 183 -1.34 9.39 -3.43
CA CYS A 183 -2.15 10.60 -3.68
C CYS A 183 -3.47 10.26 -4.40
N VAL A 184 -3.44 9.40 -5.43
CA VAL A 184 -4.65 8.99 -6.16
C VAL A 184 -5.64 8.29 -5.23
N ILE A 185 -5.16 7.37 -4.37
CA ILE A 185 -6.03 6.69 -3.40
C ILE A 185 -6.63 7.69 -2.41
N THR A 186 -5.80 8.61 -1.90
CA THR A 186 -6.26 9.61 -0.92
C THR A 186 -7.35 10.49 -1.51
N VAL A 187 -7.17 10.95 -2.74
CA VAL A 187 -8.17 11.75 -3.46
C VAL A 187 -9.45 10.94 -3.71
N SER A 188 -9.34 9.68 -4.15
CA SER A 188 -10.51 8.83 -4.38
C SER A 188 -11.30 8.59 -3.08
N LYS A 189 -10.60 8.34 -1.97
CA LYS A 189 -11.24 8.18 -0.64
C LYS A 189 -11.93 9.46 -0.18
N PHE A 190 -11.30 10.61 -0.39
CA PHE A 190 -11.86 11.91 -0.04
C PHE A 190 -13.13 12.20 -0.85
N ILE A 191 -13.12 11.96 -2.16
CA ILE A 191 -14.31 12.12 -3.03
C ILE A 191 -15.43 11.18 -2.57
N CYS A 192 -15.15 9.90 -2.30
CA CYS A 192 -16.13 8.96 -1.78
C CYS A 192 -16.71 9.38 -0.43
N GLY A 193 -15.89 9.98 0.44
CA GLY A 193 -16.32 10.49 1.74
C GLY A 193 -17.29 11.68 1.67
N ILE A 194 -17.15 12.52 0.64
CA ILE A 194 -18.04 13.69 0.38
C ILE A 194 -19.30 13.26 -0.36
N SER A 195 -19.20 12.28 -1.26
CA SER A 195 -20.32 11.90 -2.16
C SER A 195 -21.47 11.16 -1.46
N GLU A 196 -21.34 10.87 -0.15
CA GLU A 196 -22.33 10.12 0.65
C GLU A 196 -22.84 8.83 -0.03
N PHE A 197 -22.01 8.28 -0.91
CA PHE A 197 -22.35 7.07 -1.63
C PHE A 197 -22.39 5.91 -0.63
N PRO A 198 -23.48 5.11 -0.62
CA PRO A 198 -23.65 4.06 0.38
C PRO A 198 -22.61 2.93 0.28
N ILE A 199 -21.92 2.83 -0.85
CA ILE A 199 -20.87 1.82 -1.10
C ILE A 199 -19.51 2.52 -1.17
N ASP A 200 -18.52 2.01 -0.46
CA ASP A 200 -17.15 2.52 -0.53
C ASP A 200 -16.45 2.07 -1.84
N VAL A 201 -16.67 2.86 -2.90
CA VAL A 201 -16.04 2.63 -4.22
C VAL A 201 -14.52 2.81 -4.19
N SER A 202 -13.96 3.40 -3.13
CA SER A 202 -12.50 3.56 -3.00
C SER A 202 -11.76 2.26 -2.68
N LEU A 203 -12.42 1.25 -2.12
CA LEU A 203 -11.79 -0.02 -1.75
C LEU A 203 -11.11 -0.76 -2.93
N PRO A 204 -11.73 -0.89 -4.13
CA PRO A 204 -11.06 -1.44 -5.30
C PRO A 204 -9.76 -0.73 -5.66
N PHE A 205 -9.76 0.60 -5.67
CA PHE A 205 -8.56 1.39 -5.95
C PHE A 205 -7.49 1.16 -4.90
N PHE A 206 -7.91 1.02 -3.65
CA PHE A 206 -7.00 0.72 -2.54
C PHE A 206 -6.30 -0.64 -2.73
N VAL A 207 -7.04 -1.67 -3.12
CA VAL A 207 -6.49 -3.01 -3.37
C VAL A 207 -5.52 -3.00 -4.54
N CYS A 208 -5.91 -2.41 -5.68
CA CYS A 208 -5.02 -2.28 -6.83
C CYS A 208 -3.71 -1.56 -6.46
N ALA A 209 -3.81 -0.53 -5.68
CA ALA A 209 -2.67 0.24 -5.23
C ALA A 209 -1.78 -0.55 -4.24
N ALA A 210 -2.35 -1.29 -3.30
CA ALA A 210 -1.60 -2.14 -2.37
C ALA A 210 -0.80 -3.22 -3.13
N ILE A 211 -1.40 -3.84 -4.14
CA ILE A 211 -0.73 -4.81 -5.01
C ILE A 211 0.41 -4.15 -5.79
N LEU A 212 0.16 -2.96 -6.36
CA LEU A 212 1.16 -2.24 -7.16
C LEU A 212 2.32 -1.75 -6.28
N ILE A 213 2.05 -1.26 -5.05
CA ILE A 213 3.09 -0.91 -4.07
C ILE A 213 3.92 -2.16 -3.72
N CYS A 214 3.28 -3.29 -3.45
CA CYS A 214 3.97 -4.54 -3.17
C CYS A 214 4.90 -4.94 -4.34
N TYR A 215 4.42 -4.88 -5.57
CA TYR A 215 5.19 -5.16 -6.77
C TYR A 215 6.37 -4.20 -6.95
N LEU A 216 6.12 -2.90 -6.91
CA LEU A 216 7.14 -1.86 -7.10
C LEU A 216 8.24 -1.93 -6.01
N THR A 217 7.85 -2.22 -4.77
CA THR A 217 8.77 -2.25 -3.63
C THR A 217 9.60 -3.52 -3.59
N LEU A 218 8.97 -4.68 -3.72
CA LEU A 218 9.61 -5.96 -3.45
C LEU A 218 10.19 -6.61 -4.71
N TYR A 219 9.58 -6.37 -5.87
CA TYR A 219 9.97 -7.03 -7.11
C TYR A 219 10.85 -6.16 -8.00
N ARG A 220 10.34 -4.99 -8.38
CA ARG A 220 11.02 -4.11 -9.32
C ARG A 220 12.26 -3.47 -8.71
N SER A 221 12.17 -2.99 -7.48
CA SER A 221 13.27 -2.28 -6.81
C SER A 221 14.50 -3.17 -6.55
N SER A 222 14.30 -4.45 -6.26
CA SER A 222 15.42 -5.37 -6.01
C SER A 222 16.17 -5.71 -7.29
N ARG A 223 15.49 -5.95 -8.40
CA ARG A 223 16.14 -6.32 -9.68
C ARG A 223 16.87 -5.15 -10.32
N GLU A 224 16.19 -4.02 -10.54
CA GLU A 224 16.81 -2.85 -11.17
C GLU A 224 18.02 -2.28 -10.41
N LEU A 225 18.04 -2.39 -9.06
CA LEU A 225 19.19 -1.94 -8.27
C LEU A 225 20.38 -2.89 -8.37
N VAL A 226 20.15 -4.19 -8.35
CA VAL A 226 21.22 -5.19 -8.49
C VAL A 226 21.84 -5.07 -9.86
N ASP A 227 21.04 -5.04 -10.93
CA ASP A 227 21.55 -4.99 -12.32
C ASP A 227 22.32 -3.69 -12.58
N LYS A 228 21.82 -2.54 -12.10
CA LYS A 228 22.50 -1.25 -12.29
C LYS A 228 23.73 -1.09 -11.41
N THR A 229 23.68 -1.53 -10.15
CA THR A 229 24.85 -1.46 -9.26
C THR A 229 25.96 -2.37 -9.76
N LEU A 230 25.63 -3.58 -10.22
CA LEU A 230 26.59 -4.48 -10.87
C LEU A 230 27.18 -3.84 -12.12
N SER A 231 26.36 -3.27 -12.99
CA SER A 231 26.82 -2.59 -14.20
C SER A 231 27.77 -1.42 -13.89
N ILE A 232 27.43 -0.57 -12.88
CA ILE A 232 28.31 0.54 -12.46
C ILE A 232 29.62 0.01 -11.88
N VAL A 233 29.53 -0.96 -10.94
CA VAL A 233 30.73 -1.54 -10.31
C VAL A 233 31.62 -2.18 -11.35
N VAL A 234 31.06 -2.94 -12.30
CA VAL A 234 31.82 -3.61 -13.36
C VAL A 234 32.39 -2.59 -14.35
N ASN A 235 31.71 -1.47 -14.63
CA ASN A 235 32.26 -0.41 -15.49
C ASN A 235 33.40 0.38 -14.80
N GLU A 236 33.36 0.55 -13.50
CA GLU A 236 34.41 1.19 -12.70
C GLU A 236 35.63 0.29 -12.47
N MET A 237 35.53 -1.03 -12.75
CA MET A 237 36.66 -1.94 -12.63
C MET A 237 37.74 -1.62 -13.67
N ASN A 238 38.98 -1.62 -13.22
CA ASN A 238 40.15 -1.45 -14.07
C ASN A 238 40.44 -2.68 -15.01
N ASN A 239 39.76 -3.79 -14.74
CA ASN A 239 39.88 -5.01 -15.52
C ASN A 239 38.83 -5.08 -16.65
N ALA A 240 39.17 -5.67 -17.78
CA ALA A 240 38.22 -6.03 -18.82
C ALA A 240 37.28 -7.12 -18.30
N VAL A 241 35.97 -6.92 -18.38
CA VAL A 241 34.95 -7.89 -17.98
C VAL A 241 34.04 -8.13 -19.16
N ILE A 242 33.92 -9.40 -19.59
CA ILE A 242 32.99 -9.85 -20.62
C ILE A 242 32.17 -10.99 -20.05
N CYS A 243 30.84 -10.93 -20.24
CA CYS A 243 29.92 -11.98 -19.83
C CYS A 243 29.30 -12.64 -21.07
N PHE A 244 29.28 -13.97 -21.04
CA PHE A 244 28.64 -14.77 -22.08
C PHE A 244 27.41 -15.48 -21.50
N ASP A 245 26.41 -15.70 -22.33
CA ASP A 245 25.27 -16.54 -21.96
C ASP A 245 25.58 -18.05 -22.12
N ILE A 246 24.57 -18.90 -21.89
CA ILE A 246 24.70 -20.36 -22.06
C ILE A 246 24.94 -20.81 -23.48
N ASN A 247 24.73 -19.93 -24.48
CA ASN A 247 24.97 -20.21 -25.90
C ASN A 247 26.33 -19.64 -26.37
N ASN A 248 27.16 -19.14 -25.46
CA ASN A 248 28.40 -18.42 -25.72
C ASN A 248 28.25 -17.09 -26.47
N GLU A 249 27.06 -16.49 -26.42
CA GLU A 249 26.87 -15.14 -26.97
C GLU A 249 27.27 -14.08 -25.91
N CYS A 250 28.00 -13.06 -26.34
CA CYS A 250 28.40 -11.96 -25.46
C CYS A 250 27.20 -11.11 -25.11
N VAL A 251 26.75 -11.16 -23.84
CA VAL A 251 25.61 -10.41 -23.34
C VAL A 251 26.00 -9.11 -22.65
N TYR A 252 27.28 -8.97 -22.27
CA TYR A 252 27.77 -7.77 -21.62
C TYR A 252 29.29 -7.64 -21.78
N ALA A 253 29.77 -6.43 -22.02
CA ALA A 253 31.18 -6.07 -21.93
C ALA A 253 31.31 -4.65 -21.31
N ASN A 254 32.23 -4.46 -20.37
CA ASN A 254 32.48 -3.15 -19.78
C ASN A 254 33.32 -2.25 -20.70
N GLU A 255 33.38 -0.95 -20.45
CA GLU A 255 34.13 0.01 -21.28
C GLU A 255 35.61 -0.37 -21.45
N ARG A 256 36.23 -0.99 -20.47
CA ARG A 256 37.62 -1.45 -20.55
C ARG A 256 37.77 -2.60 -21.53
N ALA A 257 36.84 -3.56 -21.49
CA ALA A 257 36.84 -4.66 -22.49
C ALA A 257 36.68 -4.12 -23.90
N LEU A 258 35.71 -3.22 -24.14
CA LEU A 258 35.47 -2.61 -25.43
C LEU A 258 36.71 -1.86 -25.96
N LYS A 259 37.42 -1.13 -25.07
CA LYS A 259 38.65 -0.40 -25.42
C LYS A 259 39.82 -1.34 -25.74
N ILE A 260 39.98 -2.44 -24.96
CA ILE A 260 41.07 -3.41 -25.20
C ILE A 260 40.87 -4.16 -26.50
N PHE A 261 39.65 -4.57 -26.80
CA PHE A 261 39.33 -5.30 -28.03
C PHE A 261 39.06 -4.40 -29.24
N ASN A 262 39.07 -3.08 -29.05
CA ASN A 262 38.79 -2.07 -30.08
C ASN A 262 37.53 -2.37 -30.92
N SER A 263 36.49 -2.86 -30.25
CA SER A 263 35.28 -3.42 -30.84
C SER A 263 34.01 -2.89 -30.15
N SER A 264 32.89 -2.90 -30.90
CA SER A 264 31.57 -2.64 -30.33
C SER A 264 30.97 -3.94 -29.78
N LEU A 265 29.95 -3.83 -28.92
CA LEU A 265 29.23 -4.96 -28.32
C LEU A 265 28.69 -5.92 -29.40
N ASP A 266 28.20 -5.37 -30.50
CA ASP A 266 27.66 -6.15 -31.65
C ASP A 266 28.73 -6.95 -32.39
N SER A 267 29.98 -6.49 -32.36
CA SER A 267 31.09 -7.22 -32.99
C SER A 267 31.65 -8.32 -32.09
N LEU A 268 31.44 -8.26 -30.80
CA LEU A 268 31.82 -9.30 -29.86
C LEU A 268 30.80 -10.44 -29.80
N SER A 269 29.53 -10.20 -30.13
CA SER A 269 28.50 -11.23 -30.24
C SER A 269 28.70 -12.24 -31.37
N GLY A 270 29.66 -12.00 -32.29
CA GLY A 270 30.02 -12.92 -33.38
C GLY A 270 31.29 -13.74 -33.13
N ILE A 271 31.91 -13.63 -31.94
CA ILE A 271 33.10 -14.41 -31.57
C ILE A 271 32.64 -15.61 -30.74
N SER A 272 32.26 -16.69 -31.42
CA SER A 272 31.98 -18.00 -30.82
C SER A 272 33.23 -18.90 -30.93
#